data_f1f339ee7c919769f874cd9594ae164d
#
_entry.id   f1f339ee7c919769f874cd9594ae164d
#
_cell.length_a   1.000
_cell.length_b   1.000
_cell.length_c   1.000
_cell.angle_alpha   90.00
_cell.angle_beta   90.00
_cell.angle_gamma   90.00
#
_symmetry.space_group_name_H-M   'P 1'
#
loop_
_entity.id
_entity.type
_entity.pdbx_description
1 polymer ?
#
loop_
_entity_poly.entity_id
_entity_poly.type
_entity_poly.pdbx_seq_one_letter_code
_entity_poly.pdbx_strand_id
1 'polypeptide(L)'
;MKVEFTIVGIPGIIRTLNSLPAEVVSKKGGPVKAALAKGARLVRDEAKANLQRSINLRGADSTGTTVRSVIASRGKAPNDGSGERYLVRVKKRTFENAKGFKTNTLMTANLLEYGSGHQAPTPWLRPAVSAKGKEAIDVMVSDLLRRLDVIVRQLAAKNGSAT
;
A
#
# COMPACT_ATOMS: atom_id res chain seq x y z
N MET A 1 -16.38 7.55 -3.64
CA MET A 1 -16.12 7.01 -4.98
C MET A 1 -15.30 5.73 -4.82
N LYS A 2 -15.86 4.56 -5.14
CA LYS A 2 -15.11 3.30 -5.21
C LYS A 2 -14.42 3.24 -6.56
N VAL A 3 -13.11 3.12 -6.56
CA VAL A 3 -12.38 2.78 -7.78
C VAL A 3 -12.24 1.27 -7.79
N GLU A 4 -12.92 0.62 -8.71
CA GLU A 4 -12.90 -0.83 -8.87
C GLU A 4 -11.91 -1.18 -9.98
N PHE A 5 -10.90 -1.96 -9.65
CA PHE A 5 -9.91 -2.43 -10.61
C PHE A 5 -10.17 -3.91 -10.92
N THR A 6 -10.45 -4.22 -12.17
CA THR A 6 -10.49 -5.59 -12.65
C THR A 6 -9.10 -6.00 -13.15
N ILE A 7 -8.49 -7.01 -12.50
CA ILE A 7 -7.16 -7.50 -12.87
C ILE A 7 -7.33 -8.80 -13.65
N VAL A 8 -6.88 -8.81 -14.91
CA VAL A 8 -6.87 -10.00 -15.76
C VAL A 8 -5.65 -10.85 -15.41
N GLY A 9 -5.83 -12.18 -15.25
CA GLY A 9 -4.75 -13.12 -14.91
C GLY A 9 -4.79 -13.68 -13.49
N ILE A 10 -5.61 -13.13 -12.61
CA ILE A 10 -5.79 -13.60 -11.22
C ILE A 10 -6.31 -15.05 -11.11
N PRO A 11 -7.21 -15.56 -11.99
CA PRO A 11 -7.73 -16.93 -11.82
C PRO A 11 -6.66 -18.01 -11.78
N GLY A 12 -5.58 -17.87 -12.53
CA GLY A 12 -4.44 -18.79 -12.50
C GLY A 12 -3.68 -18.74 -11.17
N ILE A 13 -3.42 -17.53 -10.68
CA ILE A 13 -2.73 -17.30 -9.40
C ILE A 13 -3.57 -17.81 -8.23
N ILE A 14 -4.89 -17.59 -8.25
CA ILE A 14 -5.81 -18.08 -7.22
C ILE A 14 -5.83 -19.62 -7.20
N ARG A 15 -5.88 -20.27 -8.37
CA ARG A 15 -5.80 -21.74 -8.42
C ARG A 15 -4.50 -22.27 -7.83
N THR A 16 -3.37 -21.67 -8.17
CA THR A 16 -2.07 -22.03 -7.60
C THR A 16 -2.03 -21.80 -6.10
N LEU A 17 -2.55 -20.68 -5.61
CA LEU A 17 -2.64 -20.39 -4.17
C LEU A 17 -3.55 -21.39 -3.44
N ASN A 18 -4.67 -21.77 -4.02
CA ASN A 18 -5.61 -22.72 -3.43
C ASN A 18 -5.08 -24.17 -3.44
N SER A 19 -4.14 -24.49 -4.34
CA SER A 19 -3.48 -25.81 -4.37
C SER A 19 -2.33 -25.94 -3.36
N LEU A 20 -1.87 -24.83 -2.77
CA LEU A 20 -0.81 -24.86 -1.77
C LEU A 20 -1.38 -25.13 -0.36
N PRO A 21 -0.64 -25.86 0.50
CA PRO A 21 -1.04 -26.06 1.88
C PRO A 21 -1.30 -24.70 2.57
N ALA A 22 -2.37 -24.61 3.35
CA ALA A 22 -2.77 -23.39 4.07
C ALA A 22 -1.64 -22.84 4.94
N GLU A 23 -0.73 -23.66 5.40
CA GLU A 23 0.46 -23.29 6.16
C GLU A 23 1.45 -22.43 5.38
N VAL A 24 1.51 -22.61 4.06
CA VAL A 24 2.38 -21.85 3.15
C VAL A 24 1.77 -20.51 2.83
N VAL A 25 0.45 -20.44 2.71
CA VAL A 25 -0.28 -19.25 2.24
C VAL A 25 -0.65 -18.32 3.40
N SER A 26 -1.03 -18.87 4.56
CA SER A 26 -1.69 -18.09 5.62
C SER A 26 -0.92 -17.94 6.93
N LYS A 27 -0.08 -18.91 7.33
CA LYS A 27 0.64 -18.79 8.62
C LYS A 27 1.78 -17.76 8.55
N LYS A 28 1.66 -16.67 9.33
CA LYS A 28 2.64 -15.58 9.50
C LYS A 28 2.81 -14.60 8.33
N GLY A 29 1.82 -14.50 7.45
CA GLY A 29 1.81 -13.46 6.43
C GLY A 29 2.72 -13.70 5.24
N GLY A 30 2.94 -14.91 4.88
CA GLY A 30 3.64 -15.48 3.74
C GLY A 30 3.88 -14.61 2.48
N PRO A 31 4.03 -15.23 1.35
CA PRO A 31 4.38 -14.57 0.09
C PRO A 31 3.39 -13.48 -0.34
N VAL A 32 2.10 -13.67 -0.07
CA VAL A 32 1.03 -12.71 -0.41
C VAL A 32 1.23 -11.38 0.31
N LYS A 33 1.47 -11.42 1.63
CA LYS A 33 1.73 -10.21 2.44
C LYS A 33 2.96 -9.46 1.96
N ALA A 34 4.03 -10.17 1.63
CA ALA A 34 5.27 -9.56 1.17
C ALA A 34 5.10 -8.89 -0.20
N ALA A 35 4.40 -9.54 -1.13
CA ALA A 35 4.09 -8.99 -2.44
C ALA A 35 3.20 -7.73 -2.33
N LEU A 36 2.11 -7.78 -1.55
CA LEU A 36 1.24 -6.64 -1.29
C LEU A 36 2.00 -5.47 -0.65
N ALA A 37 2.87 -5.76 0.32
CA ALA A 37 3.70 -4.73 0.95
C ALA A 37 4.61 -4.03 -0.06
N LYS A 38 5.16 -4.77 -1.03
CA LYS A 38 6.05 -4.23 -2.06
C LYS A 38 5.33 -3.26 -2.99
N GLY A 39 4.18 -3.65 -3.54
CA GLY A 39 3.38 -2.75 -4.37
C GLY A 39 2.80 -1.56 -3.60
N ALA A 40 2.36 -1.76 -2.36
CA ALA A 40 1.90 -0.66 -1.53
C ALA A 40 2.99 0.38 -1.22
N ARG A 41 4.25 -0.05 -1.11
CA ARG A 41 5.39 0.88 -0.94
C ARG A 41 5.60 1.74 -2.18
N LEU A 42 5.45 1.19 -3.39
CA LEU A 42 5.57 1.94 -4.63
C LEU A 42 4.56 3.09 -4.68
N VAL A 43 3.28 2.80 -4.41
CA VAL A 43 2.23 3.83 -4.35
C VAL A 43 2.48 4.83 -3.21
N ARG A 44 2.95 4.36 -2.04
CA ARG A 44 3.31 5.23 -0.91
C ARG A 44 4.39 6.23 -1.29
N ASP A 45 5.42 5.80 -1.99
CA ASP A 45 6.56 6.65 -2.32
C ASP A 45 6.17 7.73 -3.33
N GLU A 46 5.36 7.40 -4.33
CA GLU A 46 4.76 8.38 -5.22
C GLU A 46 3.82 9.34 -4.47
N ALA A 47 2.99 8.82 -3.56
CA ALA A 47 2.10 9.64 -2.74
C ALA A 47 2.88 10.62 -1.86
N LYS A 48 4.04 10.21 -1.31
CA LYS A 48 4.93 11.12 -0.58
C LYS A 48 5.51 12.22 -1.46
N ALA A 49 5.96 11.86 -2.67
CA ALA A 49 6.50 12.83 -3.62
C ALA A 49 5.44 13.86 -4.04
N ASN A 50 4.21 13.39 -4.32
CA ASN A 50 3.09 14.27 -4.64
C ASN A 50 2.73 15.19 -3.46
N LEU A 51 2.66 14.62 -2.25
CA LEU A 51 2.36 15.40 -1.04
C LEU A 51 3.41 16.48 -0.80
N GLN A 52 4.69 16.17 -0.98
CA GLN A 52 5.76 17.15 -0.86
C GLN A 52 5.63 18.25 -1.92
N ARG A 53 5.32 17.90 -3.17
CA ARG A 53 5.04 18.86 -4.25
C ARG A 53 3.84 19.77 -3.90
N SER A 54 2.76 19.18 -3.40
CA SER A 54 1.56 19.92 -2.98
C SER A 54 1.84 20.92 -1.85
N ILE A 55 2.72 20.56 -0.91
CA ILE A 55 3.16 21.45 0.17
C ILE A 55 4.02 22.57 -0.39
N ASN A 56 5.00 22.25 -1.24
CA ASN A 56 5.91 23.23 -1.82
C ASN A 56 5.19 24.27 -2.69
N LEU A 57 4.20 23.84 -3.48
CA LEU A 57 3.37 24.74 -4.30
C LEU A 57 2.62 25.79 -3.48
N ARG A 58 2.40 25.55 -2.22
CA ARG A 58 1.69 26.47 -1.32
C ARG A 58 2.63 27.43 -0.58
N GLY A 59 3.94 27.30 -0.75
CA GLY A 59 4.93 28.12 -0.05
C GLY A 59 4.81 28.03 1.49
N ALA A 60 4.20 26.95 2.01
CA ALA A 60 4.01 26.81 3.45
C ALA A 60 5.27 26.24 4.11
N ASP A 61 5.67 26.86 5.22
CA ASP A 61 6.68 26.29 6.10
C ASP A 61 6.23 24.92 6.58
N SER A 62 6.92 23.88 6.11
CA SER A 62 6.57 22.51 6.42
C SER A 62 7.60 21.86 7.32
N THR A 63 7.14 21.32 8.44
CA THR A 63 7.97 20.48 9.32
C THR A 63 8.29 19.11 8.70
N GLY A 64 7.73 18.79 7.53
CA GLY A 64 7.83 17.47 6.88
C GLY A 64 7.10 16.36 7.63
N THR A 65 6.46 16.65 8.76
CA THR A 65 5.82 15.65 9.63
C THR A 65 4.69 14.90 8.91
N THR A 66 3.89 15.59 8.10
CA THR A 66 2.80 14.98 7.33
C THR A 66 3.34 14.03 6.27
N VAL A 67 4.37 14.41 5.51
CA VAL A 67 5.02 13.57 4.49
C VAL A 67 5.63 12.30 5.13
N ARG A 68 6.37 12.47 6.23
CA ARG A 68 6.93 11.33 6.98
C ARG A 68 5.86 10.41 7.55
N SER A 69 4.66 10.90 7.76
CA SER A 69 3.53 10.12 8.30
C SER A 69 2.76 9.33 7.25
N VAL A 70 3.05 9.49 5.95
CA VAL A 70 2.50 8.61 4.90
C VAL A 70 3.19 7.27 4.99
N ILE A 71 2.43 6.22 5.26
CA ILE A 71 2.94 4.86 5.47
C ILE A 71 2.17 3.85 4.62
N ALA A 72 2.86 2.78 4.22
CA ALA A 72 2.22 1.54 3.77
C ALA A 72 2.18 0.57 4.95
N SER A 73 1.01 0.10 5.32
CA SER A 73 0.85 -0.76 6.50
C SER A 73 -0.21 -1.83 6.27
N ARG A 74 -0.06 -2.95 6.96
CA ARG A 74 -1.09 -4.00 6.99
C ARG A 74 -2.38 -3.43 7.58
N GLY A 75 -3.50 -3.67 6.94
CA GLY A 75 -4.84 -3.41 7.44
C GLY A 75 -5.44 -4.63 8.15
N LYS A 76 -6.63 -4.47 8.71
CA LYS A 76 -7.43 -5.62 9.14
C LYS A 76 -7.81 -6.45 7.91
N ALA A 77 -7.90 -7.78 8.07
CA ALA A 77 -8.44 -8.66 7.04
C ALA A 77 -9.81 -8.14 6.55
N PRO A 78 -10.22 -8.47 5.32
CA PRO A 78 -11.59 -8.24 4.88
C PRO A 78 -12.62 -8.84 5.86
N ASN A 79 -13.87 -8.39 5.78
CA ASN A 79 -14.92 -8.77 6.74
C ASN A 79 -15.26 -10.28 6.74
N ASP A 80 -14.91 -10.98 5.67
CA ASP A 80 -15.04 -12.43 5.53
C ASP A 80 -13.93 -13.23 6.26
N GLY A 81 -12.98 -12.53 6.90
CA GLY A 81 -11.85 -13.13 7.60
C GLY A 81 -10.79 -13.72 6.68
N SER A 82 -11.02 -13.77 5.37
CA SER A 82 -10.10 -14.31 4.37
C SER A 82 -9.30 -13.19 3.70
N GLY A 83 -8.03 -13.44 3.41
CA GLY A 83 -7.18 -12.56 2.63
C GLY A 83 -6.34 -11.57 3.44
N GLU A 84 -5.50 -10.87 2.72
CA GLU A 84 -4.58 -9.87 3.25
C GLU A 84 -4.92 -8.50 2.67
N ARG A 85 -4.77 -7.47 3.49
CA ARG A 85 -4.97 -6.08 3.07
C ARG A 85 -3.75 -5.24 3.42
N TYR A 86 -3.29 -4.45 2.47
CA TYR A 86 -2.33 -3.38 2.68
C TYR A 86 -2.95 -2.03 2.33
N LEU A 87 -2.64 -1.03 3.12
CA LEU A 87 -3.19 0.32 2.99
C LEU A 87 -2.04 1.33 2.91
N VAL A 88 -2.13 2.25 1.96
CA VAL A 88 -1.36 3.50 1.98
C VAL A 88 -2.21 4.52 2.71
N ARG A 89 -1.70 5.01 3.83
CA ARG A 89 -2.44 5.92 4.73
C ARG A 89 -1.51 6.87 5.44
N VAL A 90 -2.09 7.92 6.00
CA VAL A 90 -1.37 8.84 6.89
C VAL A 90 -1.53 8.37 8.34
N LYS A 91 -0.41 8.14 9.03
CA LYS A 91 -0.41 7.88 10.47
C LYS A 91 -0.74 9.17 11.21
N LYS A 92 -1.79 9.17 12.04
CA LYS A 92 -2.16 10.34 12.85
C LYS A 92 -1.04 10.69 13.83
N ARG A 93 -0.57 11.92 13.76
CA ARG A 93 0.37 12.54 14.70
C ARG A 93 -0.07 13.96 14.96
N THR A 94 -0.09 14.38 16.21
CA THR A 94 -0.35 15.77 16.58
C THR A 94 0.96 16.54 16.55
N PHE A 95 0.95 17.76 16.05
CA PHE A 95 2.09 18.67 16.02
C PHE A 95 1.60 20.11 16.05
N GLU A 96 2.48 21.04 16.33
CA GLU A 96 2.22 22.47 16.20
C GLU A 96 2.64 22.93 14.81
N ASN A 97 1.76 23.72 14.15
CA ASN A 97 2.11 24.32 12.87
C ASN A 97 3.02 25.55 13.08
N ALA A 98 3.50 26.15 11.99
CA ALA A 98 4.37 27.33 12.03
C ALA A 98 3.75 28.55 12.77
N LYS A 99 2.42 28.57 12.94
CA LYS A 99 1.68 29.62 13.67
C LYS A 99 1.40 29.25 15.13
N GLY A 100 1.97 28.14 15.66
CA GLY A 100 1.75 27.69 17.03
C GLY A 100 0.42 26.99 17.30
N PHE A 101 -0.40 26.70 16.28
CA PHE A 101 -1.66 26.01 16.48
C PHE A 101 -1.46 24.49 16.46
N LYS A 102 -2.08 23.79 17.41
CA LYS A 102 -2.13 22.33 17.43
C LYS A 102 -2.96 21.80 16.27
N THR A 103 -2.37 20.96 15.46
CA THR A 103 -3.01 20.28 14.34
C THR A 103 -2.57 18.81 14.27
N ASN A 104 -3.06 18.07 13.30
CA ASN A 104 -2.63 16.69 13.12
C ASN A 104 -2.44 16.36 11.62
N THR A 105 -1.61 15.37 11.38
CA THR A 105 -1.21 14.94 10.03
C THR A 105 -2.37 14.50 9.16
N LEU A 106 -3.43 13.89 9.72
CA LEU A 106 -4.63 13.50 8.96
C LEU A 106 -5.41 14.72 8.47
N MET A 107 -5.60 15.70 9.36
CA MET A 107 -6.30 16.94 9.02
C MET A 107 -5.58 17.68 7.91
N THR A 108 -4.25 17.84 8.03
CA THR A 108 -3.43 18.48 7.02
C THR A 108 -3.47 17.73 5.68
N ALA A 109 -3.35 16.40 5.71
CA ALA A 109 -3.37 15.58 4.51
C ALA A 109 -4.72 15.62 3.79
N ASN A 110 -5.83 15.57 4.55
CA ASN A 110 -7.18 15.68 4.00
C ASN A 110 -7.45 17.06 3.41
N LEU A 111 -6.99 18.11 4.09
CA LEU A 111 -7.11 19.48 3.59
C LEU A 111 -6.39 19.68 2.25
N LEU A 112 -5.23 19.07 2.08
CA LEU A 112 -4.51 19.09 0.82
C LEU A 112 -5.22 18.26 -0.25
N GLU A 113 -5.71 17.06 0.08
CA GLU A 113 -6.37 16.16 -0.88
C GLU A 113 -7.71 16.71 -1.38
N TYR A 114 -8.52 17.26 -0.48
CA TYR A 114 -9.91 17.63 -0.77
C TYR A 114 -10.18 19.13 -0.78
N GLY A 115 -9.25 19.92 -0.26
CA GLY A 115 -9.46 21.36 -0.06
C GLY A 115 -10.39 21.69 1.10
N SER A 116 -10.81 22.94 1.17
CA SER A 116 -11.83 23.50 2.08
C SER A 116 -12.56 24.65 1.42
N GLY A 117 -13.53 25.26 2.10
CA GLY A 117 -14.20 26.48 1.61
C GLY A 117 -13.26 27.67 1.36
N HIS A 118 -12.07 27.64 1.97
CA HIS A 118 -11.07 28.72 1.82
C HIS A 118 -9.80 28.30 1.08
N GLN A 119 -9.72 27.04 0.64
CA GLN A 119 -8.50 26.50 0.09
C GLN A 119 -8.81 25.48 -1.02
N ALA A 120 -8.38 25.76 -2.24
CA ALA A 120 -8.49 24.83 -3.36
C ALA A 120 -7.73 23.52 -3.07
N PRO A 121 -8.23 22.35 -3.53
CA PRO A 121 -7.53 21.09 -3.36
C PRO A 121 -6.21 21.05 -4.15
N THR A 122 -5.23 20.39 -3.58
CA THR A 122 -3.97 20.00 -4.25
C THR A 122 -3.78 18.49 -4.04
N PRO A 123 -4.51 17.66 -4.81
CA PRO A 123 -4.55 16.22 -4.58
C PRO A 123 -3.16 15.59 -4.65
N TRP A 124 -2.90 14.66 -3.77
CA TRP A 124 -1.61 13.97 -3.68
C TRP A 124 -1.75 12.45 -3.72
N LEU A 125 -2.82 11.89 -3.16
CA LEU A 125 -3.02 10.44 -3.08
C LEU A 125 -3.66 9.89 -4.34
N ARG A 126 -4.74 10.50 -4.83
CA ARG A 126 -5.43 10.07 -6.06
C ARG A 126 -4.50 10.05 -7.27
N PRO A 127 -3.71 11.09 -7.56
CA PRO A 127 -2.74 11.05 -8.64
C PRO A 127 -1.68 9.96 -8.49
N ALA A 128 -1.23 9.68 -7.26
CA ALA A 128 -0.27 8.59 -7.01
C ALA A 128 -0.84 7.22 -7.36
N VAL A 129 -2.11 6.97 -7.02
CA VAL A 129 -2.80 5.73 -7.38
C VAL A 129 -2.98 5.61 -8.90
N SER A 130 -3.38 6.69 -9.58
CA SER A 130 -3.53 6.71 -11.04
C SER A 130 -2.21 6.47 -11.76
N ALA A 131 -1.11 7.09 -11.29
CA ALA A 131 0.20 6.98 -11.93
C ALA A 131 0.89 5.63 -11.67
N LYS A 132 0.78 5.09 -10.45
CA LYS A 132 1.54 3.91 -10.00
C LYS A 132 0.68 2.67 -9.74
N GLY A 133 -0.63 2.74 -9.86
CA GLY A 133 -1.52 1.63 -9.54
C GLY A 133 -1.25 0.39 -10.40
N LYS A 134 -1.14 0.54 -11.71
CA LYS A 134 -0.83 -0.57 -12.62
C LYS A 134 0.54 -1.16 -12.33
N GLU A 135 1.57 -0.32 -12.26
CA GLU A 135 2.94 -0.76 -11.94
C GLU A 135 3.01 -1.48 -10.58
N ALA A 136 2.28 -1.00 -9.59
CA ALA A 136 2.21 -1.65 -8.28
C ALA A 136 1.60 -3.05 -8.36
N ILE A 137 0.56 -3.24 -9.17
CA ILE A 137 -0.06 -4.55 -9.41
C ILE A 137 0.92 -5.49 -10.09
N ASP A 138 1.58 -5.04 -11.16
CA ASP A 138 2.55 -5.84 -11.91
C ASP A 138 3.71 -6.28 -11.01
N VAL A 139 4.20 -5.38 -10.15
CA VAL A 139 5.23 -5.69 -9.14
C VAL A 139 4.73 -6.68 -8.09
N MET A 140 3.47 -6.57 -7.64
CA MET A 140 2.87 -7.53 -6.70
C MET A 140 2.77 -8.92 -7.31
N VAL A 141 2.27 -9.03 -8.54
CA VAL A 141 2.12 -10.30 -9.25
C VAL A 141 3.49 -10.95 -9.49
N SER A 142 4.45 -10.20 -10.00
CA SER A 142 5.80 -10.71 -10.29
C SER A 142 6.51 -11.20 -9.01
N ASP A 143 6.43 -10.44 -7.91
CA ASP A 143 7.04 -10.82 -6.64
C ASP A 143 6.35 -12.04 -6.01
N LEU A 144 5.02 -12.13 -6.14
CA LEU A 144 4.25 -13.27 -5.67
C LEU A 144 4.63 -14.56 -6.43
N LEU A 145 4.64 -14.52 -7.76
CA LEU A 145 5.01 -15.67 -8.60
C LEU A 145 6.42 -16.16 -8.27
N ARG A 146 7.39 -15.24 -8.17
CA ARG A 146 8.77 -15.59 -7.79
C ARG A 146 8.84 -16.29 -6.42
N ARG A 147 8.07 -15.83 -5.44
CA ARG A 147 8.04 -16.44 -4.09
C ARG A 147 7.37 -17.81 -4.10
N LEU A 148 6.31 -17.97 -4.88
CA LEU A 148 5.63 -19.24 -5.03
C LEU A 148 6.56 -20.29 -5.68
N ASP A 149 7.31 -19.90 -6.72
CA ASP A 149 8.29 -20.78 -7.37
C ASP A 149 9.35 -21.29 -6.38
N VAL A 150 9.89 -20.41 -5.54
CA VAL A 150 10.84 -20.79 -4.49
C VAL A 150 10.21 -21.81 -3.51
N ILE A 151 8.98 -21.59 -3.09
CA ILE A 151 8.29 -22.47 -2.15
C ILE A 151 8.03 -23.84 -2.78
N VAL A 152 7.57 -23.87 -4.02
CA VAL A 152 7.32 -25.12 -4.76
C VAL A 152 8.62 -25.95 -4.88
N ARG A 153 9.74 -25.30 -5.23
CA ARG A 153 11.06 -25.98 -5.29
C ARG A 153 11.48 -26.51 -3.92
N GLN A 154 11.28 -25.76 -2.85
CA GLN A 154 11.60 -26.20 -1.49
C GLN A 154 10.77 -27.40 -1.05
N LEU A 155 9.47 -27.42 -1.39
CA LEU A 155 8.59 -28.56 -1.09
C LEU A 155 8.98 -29.79 -1.92
N ALA A 156 9.29 -29.63 -3.20
CA ALA A 156 9.76 -30.72 -4.05
C ALA A 156 11.06 -31.34 -3.52
N ALA A 157 12.03 -30.51 -3.10
CA ALA A 157 13.28 -31.00 -2.53
C ALA A 157 13.07 -31.78 -1.21
N LYS A 158 12.16 -31.33 -0.35
CA LYS A 158 11.82 -32.03 0.90
C LYS A 158 11.12 -33.38 0.65
N ASN A 159 10.25 -33.45 -0.33
CA ASN A 159 9.53 -34.69 -0.66
C ASN A 159 10.44 -35.69 -1.40
N GLY A 160 11.42 -35.21 -2.19
CA GLY A 160 12.40 -36.08 -2.86
C GLY A 160 13.51 -36.62 -1.96
N SER A 161 13.71 -36.04 -0.77
CA SER A 161 14.67 -36.55 0.24
C SER A 161 14.04 -37.48 1.28
N ALA A 162 12.75 -37.76 1.16
CA ALA A 162 12.01 -38.65 2.07
C ALA A 162 11.78 -40.05 1.48
N THR A 163 12.39 -40.39 0.34
CA THR A 163 12.44 -41.73 -0.29
C THR A 163 13.83 -42.27 -0.21
#